data_93ad20ec6c9f601cd1f33f1019646149
#
_entry.id   93ad20ec6c9f601cd1f33f1019646149
#
_cell.length_a   1.000
_cell.length_b   1.000
_cell.length_c   1.000
_cell.angle_alpha   90.00
_cell.angle_beta   90.00
_cell.angle_gamma   90.00
#
_symmetry.space_group_name_H-M   'P 1'
#
loop_
_entity.id
_entity.type
_entity.pdbx_description
1 polymer ?
#
loop_
_entity_poly.entity_id
_entity_poly.type
_entity_poly.pdbx_seq_one_letter_code
_entity_poly.pdbx_strand_id
1 'polypeptide(L)'
;GFADTAMRAAAEDRMPAYEGFDTADGKADATGLADASVDLVTVAQAFHWFDEAAARREFARILRPQGLVAIWWNSRRLTGTRFLEGYEALLLRFGTDYTSVAERYADDAHMRGWFGAGYRGSASFGHGQRLDFDALRGRLMSSSYAPQAGHPQHEPMLQALRELFDNCAEDGTVSFDYDTRIFAGQPV
;
A
#
# COMPACT_ATOMS: atom_id res chain seq x y z
N GLY A 1 -7.53 11.73 -2.94
CA GLY A 1 -7.24 11.15 -1.65
C GLY A 1 -8.27 11.60 -0.65
N PHE A 2 -8.94 10.66 -0.06
CA PHE A 2 -9.79 10.98 1.07
C PHE A 2 -8.85 11.17 2.26
N ALA A 3 -8.72 12.41 2.74
CA ALA A 3 -8.33 12.63 4.11
C ALA A 3 -9.49 12.11 4.97
N ASP A 4 -9.51 10.81 5.20
CA ASP A 4 -10.50 10.20 6.08
C ASP A 4 -10.27 10.75 7.48
N THR A 5 -11.25 11.49 7.98
CA THR A 5 -11.21 12.11 9.31
C THR A 5 -10.92 11.07 10.38
N ALA A 6 -11.41 9.82 10.21
CA ALA A 6 -11.16 8.73 11.14
C ALA A 6 -9.70 8.25 11.10
N MET A 7 -9.06 8.19 9.92
CA MET A 7 -7.64 7.87 9.80
C MET A 7 -6.76 8.96 10.40
N ARG A 8 -7.11 10.23 10.21
CA ARG A 8 -6.38 11.36 10.81
C ARG A 8 -6.48 11.32 12.34
N ALA A 9 -7.68 11.15 12.89
CA ALA A 9 -7.88 11.03 14.33
C ALA A 9 -7.10 9.82 14.91
N ALA A 10 -7.06 8.69 14.21
CA ALA A 10 -6.27 7.53 14.63
C ALA A 10 -4.75 7.76 14.56
N ALA A 11 -4.27 8.58 13.63
CA ALA A 11 -2.88 8.98 13.57
C ALA A 11 -2.52 9.93 14.74
N GLU A 12 -3.36 10.91 15.02
CA GLU A 12 -3.21 11.83 16.15
C GLU A 12 -3.18 11.11 17.50
N ASP A 13 -3.99 10.05 17.66
CA ASP A 13 -4.00 9.22 18.86
C ASP A 13 -2.74 8.35 19.02
N ARG A 14 -2.18 7.87 17.92
CA ARG A 14 -1.04 6.93 17.92
C ARG A 14 0.33 7.60 17.84
N MET A 15 0.41 8.83 17.39
CA MET A 15 1.67 9.54 17.10
C MET A 15 2.06 10.64 18.11
N PRO A 16 1.41 10.81 19.29
CA PRO A 16 1.74 11.90 20.22
C PRO A 16 3.16 11.79 20.79
N ALA A 17 3.81 10.63 20.66
CA ALA A 17 5.20 10.40 21.10
C ALA A 17 6.26 10.97 20.15
N TYR A 18 5.86 11.40 18.95
CA TYR A 18 6.80 11.95 17.96
C TYR A 18 6.76 13.49 18.00
N GLU A 19 7.80 14.11 18.55
CA GLU A 19 7.95 15.56 18.49
C GLU A 19 7.96 16.05 17.02
N GLY A 20 7.15 17.07 16.73
CA GLY A 20 7.04 17.63 15.39
C GLY A 20 6.08 16.89 14.46
N PHE A 21 5.32 15.90 14.94
CA PHE A 21 4.21 15.35 14.16
C PHE A 21 3.03 16.31 14.19
N ASP A 22 2.54 16.68 13.02
CA ASP A 22 1.35 17.50 12.83
C ASP A 22 0.46 16.93 11.75
N THR A 23 -0.85 17.18 11.83
CA THR A 23 -1.82 16.76 10.84
C THR A 23 -2.41 17.96 10.12
N ALA A 24 -2.57 17.84 8.81
CA ALA A 24 -3.20 18.87 8.00
C ALA A 24 -4.38 18.28 7.22
N ASP A 25 -5.42 19.12 7.05
CA ASP A 25 -6.54 18.80 6.18
C ASP A 25 -6.17 19.20 4.74
N GLY A 26 -5.82 18.22 3.92
CA GLY A 26 -5.37 18.45 2.55
C GLY A 26 -5.52 17.21 1.68
N LYS A 27 -5.43 17.42 0.38
CA LYS A 27 -5.39 16.36 -0.62
C LYS A 27 -4.03 16.37 -1.30
N ALA A 28 -3.67 15.28 -2.00
CA ALA A 28 -2.40 15.19 -2.72
C ALA A 28 -2.25 16.26 -3.81
N ASP A 29 -3.35 16.75 -4.35
CA ASP A 29 -3.44 17.80 -5.36
C ASP A 29 -3.70 19.20 -4.79
N ALA A 30 -3.92 19.32 -3.48
CA ALA A 30 -4.18 20.58 -2.76
C ALA A 30 -3.83 20.40 -1.28
N THR A 31 -2.55 20.41 -0.95
CA THR A 31 -2.05 20.14 0.41
C THR A 31 -2.29 21.29 1.40
N GLY A 32 -2.47 22.53 0.90
CA GLY A 32 -2.55 23.74 1.73
C GLY A 32 -1.20 24.22 2.25
N LEU A 33 -0.09 23.53 1.93
CA LEU A 33 1.25 23.91 2.33
C LEU A 33 1.77 25.08 1.48
N ALA A 34 2.67 25.89 2.04
CA ALA A 34 3.31 26.99 1.32
C ALA A 34 4.25 26.47 0.22
N ASP A 35 4.52 27.34 -0.77
CA ASP A 35 5.51 27.06 -1.82
C ASP A 35 6.90 26.84 -1.19
N ALA A 36 7.66 25.90 -1.74
CA ALA A 36 9.03 25.61 -1.32
C ALA A 36 9.19 25.46 0.21
N SER A 37 8.25 24.76 0.86
CA SER A 37 8.20 24.63 2.32
C SER A 37 8.70 23.28 2.85
N VAL A 38 8.75 22.24 2.01
CA VAL A 38 9.12 20.88 2.44
C VAL A 38 10.34 20.35 1.67
N ASP A 39 11.11 19.50 2.31
CA ASP A 39 12.30 18.87 1.71
C ASP A 39 12.00 17.50 1.10
N LEU A 40 10.97 16.81 1.63
CA LEU A 40 10.59 15.47 1.21
C LEU A 40 9.07 15.31 1.24
N VAL A 41 8.52 14.78 0.18
CA VAL A 41 7.15 14.25 0.13
C VAL A 41 7.21 12.74 0.11
N THR A 42 6.49 12.09 1.00
CA THR A 42 6.39 10.63 1.04
C THR A 42 4.99 10.16 0.72
N VAL A 43 4.86 9.15 -0.14
CA VAL A 43 3.59 8.56 -0.53
C VAL A 43 3.65 7.05 -0.33
N ALA A 44 2.97 6.57 0.71
CA ALA A 44 2.94 5.17 1.07
C ALA A 44 1.57 4.55 0.75
N GLN A 45 1.51 3.53 -0.11
CA GLN A 45 0.28 2.77 -0.45
C GLN A 45 -0.90 3.62 -0.97
N ALA A 46 -0.65 4.83 -1.48
CA ALA A 46 -1.73 5.78 -1.78
C ALA A 46 -1.71 6.35 -3.20
N PHE A 47 -0.59 6.27 -3.89
CA PHE A 47 -0.39 6.94 -5.18
C PHE A 47 -1.44 6.58 -6.24
N HIS A 48 -1.89 5.34 -6.28
CA HIS A 48 -2.91 4.84 -7.22
C HIS A 48 -4.31 5.47 -7.05
N TRP A 49 -4.51 6.28 -6.01
CA TRP A 49 -5.75 7.05 -5.78
C TRP A 49 -5.65 8.50 -6.26
N PHE A 50 -4.48 8.95 -6.69
CA PHE A 50 -4.26 10.35 -7.01
C PHE A 50 -4.64 10.68 -8.47
N ASP A 51 -5.04 11.93 -8.69
CA ASP A 51 -4.83 12.58 -9.98
C ASP A 51 -3.32 12.84 -10.11
N GLU A 52 -2.65 12.01 -10.86
CA GLU A 52 -1.18 12.01 -10.94
C GLU A 52 -0.62 13.32 -11.48
N ALA A 53 -1.31 13.97 -12.43
CA ALA A 53 -0.87 15.23 -13.01
C ALA A 53 -1.06 16.40 -12.02
N ALA A 54 -2.18 16.40 -11.28
CA ALA A 54 -2.45 17.41 -10.28
C ALA A 54 -1.54 17.25 -9.07
N ALA A 55 -1.34 16.03 -8.58
CA ALA A 55 -0.42 15.72 -7.49
C ALA A 55 1.04 16.11 -7.84
N ARG A 56 1.48 15.83 -9.08
CA ARG A 56 2.81 16.21 -9.56
C ARG A 56 3.04 17.72 -9.50
N ARG A 57 2.06 18.53 -9.95
CA ARG A 57 2.13 20.00 -9.88
C ARG A 57 2.19 20.49 -8.44
N GLU A 58 1.36 19.92 -7.57
CA GLU A 58 1.32 20.30 -6.16
C GLU A 58 2.62 19.94 -5.44
N PHE A 59 3.14 18.73 -5.65
CA PHE A 59 4.42 18.31 -5.08
C PHE A 59 5.59 19.17 -5.58
N ALA A 60 5.61 19.52 -6.87
CA ALA A 60 6.61 20.44 -7.40
C ALA A 60 6.53 21.83 -6.77
N ARG A 61 5.31 22.31 -6.46
CA ARG A 61 5.10 23.63 -5.83
C ARG A 61 5.60 23.68 -4.38
N ILE A 62 5.27 22.65 -3.59
CA ILE A 62 5.59 22.66 -2.14
C ILE A 62 7.03 22.25 -1.84
N LEU A 63 7.69 21.50 -2.72
CA LEU A 63 9.07 21.08 -2.53
C LEU A 63 10.04 22.24 -2.66
N ARG A 64 11.03 22.29 -1.77
CA ARG A 64 12.19 23.18 -1.90
C ARG A 64 13.03 22.77 -3.13
N PRO A 65 13.89 23.66 -3.65
CA PRO A 65 14.89 23.28 -4.62
C PRO A 65 15.70 22.08 -4.12
N GLN A 66 15.83 21.02 -4.91
CA GLN A 66 16.45 19.74 -4.55
C GLN A 66 15.61 18.82 -3.63
N GLY A 67 14.41 19.24 -3.23
CA GLY A 67 13.48 18.35 -2.51
C GLY A 67 13.08 17.12 -3.35
N LEU A 68 12.70 16.05 -2.69
CA LEU A 68 12.41 14.78 -3.33
C LEU A 68 10.98 14.30 -3.02
N VAL A 69 10.45 13.51 -3.94
CA VAL A 69 9.29 12.65 -3.68
C VAL A 69 9.77 11.21 -3.58
N ALA A 70 9.33 10.50 -2.55
CA ALA A 70 9.51 9.06 -2.41
C ALA A 70 8.14 8.37 -2.37
N ILE A 71 7.90 7.49 -3.33
CA ILE A 71 6.65 6.75 -3.48
C ILE A 71 6.95 5.27 -3.27
N TRP A 72 6.18 4.57 -2.43
CA TRP A 72 6.40 3.16 -2.23
C TRP A 72 5.14 2.35 -1.99
N TRP A 73 5.26 1.05 -2.31
CA TRP A 73 4.26 0.03 -2.04
C TRP A 73 4.90 -1.20 -1.38
N ASN A 74 4.15 -1.79 -0.48
CA ASN A 74 4.40 -3.15 -0.03
C ASN A 74 3.60 -4.08 -0.94
N SER A 75 4.28 -4.67 -1.91
CA SER A 75 3.68 -5.63 -2.81
C SER A 75 3.82 -7.03 -2.22
N ARG A 76 2.69 -7.71 -1.99
CA ARG A 76 2.73 -9.11 -1.57
C ARG A 76 3.37 -9.95 -2.67
N ARG A 77 4.25 -10.86 -2.31
CA ARG A 77 4.74 -11.87 -3.25
C ARG A 77 3.63 -12.86 -3.58
N LEU A 78 3.47 -13.17 -4.86
CA LEU A 78 2.41 -14.04 -5.37
C LEU A 78 2.89 -15.50 -5.49
N THR A 79 4.19 -15.70 -5.57
CA THR A 79 4.86 -16.97 -5.81
C THR A 79 6.04 -17.17 -4.87
N GLY A 80 6.69 -18.33 -4.95
CA GLY A 80 7.91 -18.65 -4.20
C GLY A 80 7.68 -19.57 -3.01
N THR A 81 6.45 -19.72 -2.53
CA THR A 81 6.06 -20.74 -1.56
C THR A 81 4.68 -21.28 -1.89
N ARG A 82 4.41 -22.53 -1.46
CA ARG A 82 3.10 -23.15 -1.63
C ARG A 82 1.97 -22.33 -0.99
N PHE A 83 2.27 -21.66 0.14
CA PHE A 83 1.31 -20.79 0.80
C PHE A 83 0.98 -19.55 -0.04
N LEU A 84 1.99 -18.83 -0.57
CA LEU A 84 1.76 -17.63 -1.37
C LEU A 84 0.97 -17.91 -2.65
N GLU A 85 1.31 -19.01 -3.34
CA GLU A 85 0.60 -19.44 -4.55
C GLU A 85 -0.84 -19.85 -4.24
N GLY A 86 -1.06 -20.57 -3.14
CA GLY A 86 -2.39 -20.96 -2.68
C GLY A 86 -3.23 -19.76 -2.24
N TYR A 87 -2.62 -18.76 -1.59
CA TYR A 87 -3.29 -17.53 -1.19
C TYR A 87 -3.69 -16.68 -2.40
N GLU A 88 -2.83 -16.61 -3.43
CA GLU A 88 -3.16 -15.97 -4.71
C GLU A 88 -4.35 -16.66 -5.39
N ALA A 89 -4.32 -17.98 -5.47
CA ALA A 89 -5.43 -18.78 -6.04
C ALA A 89 -6.74 -18.57 -5.26
N LEU A 90 -6.67 -18.44 -3.93
CA LEU A 90 -7.82 -18.12 -3.09
C LEU A 90 -8.41 -16.76 -3.43
N LEU A 91 -7.58 -15.72 -3.57
CA LEU A 91 -8.04 -14.39 -3.92
C LEU A 91 -8.65 -14.30 -5.34
N LEU A 92 -8.04 -14.99 -6.29
CA LEU A 92 -8.57 -15.09 -7.67
C LEU A 92 -9.94 -15.81 -7.72
N ARG A 93 -10.13 -16.80 -6.84
CA ARG A 93 -11.38 -17.57 -6.78
C ARG A 93 -12.52 -16.85 -6.08
N PHE A 94 -12.23 -16.17 -4.98
CA PHE A 94 -13.25 -15.64 -4.07
C PHE A 94 -13.34 -14.12 -4.04
N GLY A 95 -12.26 -13.41 -4.44
CA GLY A 95 -12.23 -11.95 -4.41
C GLY A 95 -13.24 -11.31 -5.37
N THR A 96 -13.96 -10.30 -4.90
CA THR A 96 -15.06 -9.66 -5.66
C THR A 96 -14.55 -8.79 -6.80
N ASP A 97 -13.44 -8.09 -6.62
CA ASP A 97 -12.82 -7.19 -7.59
C ASP A 97 -11.28 -7.24 -7.55
N TYR A 98 -10.76 -8.37 -7.07
CA TYR A 98 -9.32 -8.56 -6.79
C TYR A 98 -8.43 -8.24 -8.00
N THR A 99 -8.76 -8.72 -9.20
CA THR A 99 -7.99 -8.47 -10.43
C THR A 99 -7.87 -6.98 -10.73
N SER A 100 -8.95 -6.24 -10.62
CA SER A 100 -8.94 -4.77 -10.86
C SER A 100 -8.09 -4.01 -9.84
N VAL A 101 -7.98 -4.52 -8.61
CA VAL A 101 -7.14 -3.90 -7.58
C VAL A 101 -5.66 -4.24 -7.80
N ALA A 102 -5.36 -5.48 -8.19
CA ALA A 102 -3.99 -5.94 -8.45
C ALA A 102 -3.30 -5.17 -9.60
N GLU A 103 -4.07 -4.76 -10.61
CA GLU A 103 -3.57 -4.01 -11.77
C GLU A 103 -3.24 -2.52 -11.48
N ARG A 104 -3.61 -1.99 -10.31
CA ARG A 104 -3.42 -0.57 -9.96
C ARG A 104 -2.03 -0.20 -9.47
N TYR A 105 -1.13 -1.16 -9.30
CA TYR A 105 0.22 -0.86 -8.85
C TYR A 105 1.10 -0.42 -10.03
N ALA A 106 1.65 0.80 -9.91
CA ALA A 106 2.54 1.34 -10.91
C ALA A 106 3.81 0.49 -11.05
N ASP A 107 4.23 0.23 -12.27
CA ASP A 107 5.49 -0.41 -12.59
C ASP A 107 6.65 0.61 -12.73
N ASP A 108 7.85 0.12 -12.97
CA ASP A 108 9.04 0.96 -13.15
C ASP A 108 8.93 1.92 -14.35
N ALA A 109 8.29 1.50 -15.43
CA ALA A 109 8.15 2.32 -16.62
C ALA A 109 7.18 3.49 -16.37
N HIS A 110 6.06 3.21 -15.70
CA HIS A 110 5.10 4.22 -15.28
C HIS A 110 5.75 5.25 -14.36
N MET A 111 6.47 4.82 -13.33
CA MET A 111 7.11 5.72 -12.39
C MET A 111 8.23 6.54 -13.01
N ARG A 112 9.03 5.96 -13.91
CA ARG A 112 10.00 6.72 -14.72
C ARG A 112 9.33 7.79 -15.58
N GLY A 113 8.20 7.47 -16.19
CA GLY A 113 7.39 8.42 -16.96
C GLY A 113 6.84 9.54 -16.08
N TRP A 114 6.34 9.21 -14.89
CA TRP A 114 5.78 10.19 -13.95
C TRP A 114 6.84 11.19 -13.45
N PHE A 115 8.04 10.73 -13.08
CA PHE A 115 9.14 11.61 -12.67
C PHE A 115 9.83 12.30 -13.86
N GLY A 116 9.79 11.71 -15.06
CA GLY A 116 10.49 12.23 -16.24
C GLY A 116 11.98 12.38 -16.00
N ALA A 117 12.56 13.52 -16.41
CA ALA A 117 13.98 13.83 -16.22
C ALA A 117 14.40 13.92 -14.74
N GLY A 118 13.47 14.09 -13.84
CA GLY A 118 13.72 14.15 -12.40
C GLY A 118 13.84 12.80 -11.71
N TYR A 119 13.65 11.67 -12.41
CA TYR A 119 13.80 10.34 -11.84
C TYR A 119 15.21 10.08 -11.30
N ARG A 120 15.33 9.66 -10.05
CA ARG A 120 16.61 9.40 -9.38
C ARG A 120 16.92 7.91 -9.21
N GLY A 121 15.90 7.09 -9.08
CA GLY A 121 16.09 5.65 -8.95
C GLY A 121 14.95 4.93 -8.27
N SER A 122 15.10 3.61 -8.20
CA SER A 122 14.22 2.71 -7.43
C SER A 122 15.04 1.72 -6.63
N ALA A 123 14.43 1.20 -5.57
CA ALA A 123 14.97 0.12 -4.76
C ALA A 123 13.86 -0.86 -4.39
N SER A 124 14.22 -2.11 -4.12
CA SER A 124 13.30 -3.12 -3.63
C SER A 124 13.89 -3.82 -2.41
N PHE A 125 13.08 -3.99 -1.37
CA PHE A 125 13.47 -4.62 -0.12
C PHE A 125 12.48 -5.73 0.21
N GLY A 126 12.98 -6.98 0.30
CA GLY A 126 12.19 -8.11 0.73
C GLY A 126 11.99 -8.10 2.25
N HIS A 127 10.78 -8.35 2.69
CA HIS A 127 10.47 -8.60 4.10
C HIS A 127 9.28 -9.55 4.22
N GLY A 128 9.06 -10.12 5.41
CA GLY A 128 7.96 -11.04 5.67
C GLY A 128 7.38 -10.86 7.05
N GLN A 129 6.17 -11.33 7.23
CA GLN A 129 5.47 -11.42 8.50
C GLN A 129 5.12 -12.88 8.78
N ARG A 130 5.38 -13.35 10.00
CA ARG A 130 4.88 -14.65 10.46
C ARG A 130 3.48 -14.42 11.03
N LEU A 131 2.48 -15.07 10.44
CA LEU A 131 1.08 -14.93 10.82
C LEU A 131 0.55 -16.26 11.31
N ASP A 132 -0.05 -16.27 12.51
CA ASP A 132 -0.97 -17.32 12.93
C ASP A 132 -2.29 -17.22 12.16
N PHE A 133 -3.19 -18.16 12.39
CA PHE A 133 -4.44 -18.17 11.63
C PHE A 133 -5.32 -16.94 11.89
N ASP A 134 -5.38 -16.45 13.12
CA ASP A 134 -6.24 -15.30 13.45
C ASP A 134 -5.72 -14.01 12.83
N ALA A 135 -4.39 -13.80 12.84
CA ALA A 135 -3.74 -12.69 12.15
C ALA A 135 -3.91 -12.79 10.62
N LEU A 136 -3.76 -14.00 10.05
CA LEU A 136 -3.98 -14.24 8.62
C LEU A 136 -5.42 -13.96 8.20
N ARG A 137 -6.39 -14.45 8.97
CA ARG A 137 -7.82 -14.18 8.76
C ARG A 137 -8.13 -12.69 8.86
N GLY A 138 -7.62 -12.02 9.91
CA GLY A 138 -7.79 -10.58 10.08
C GLY A 138 -7.24 -9.79 8.91
N ARG A 139 -6.07 -10.19 8.40
CA ARG A 139 -5.47 -9.59 7.21
C ARG A 139 -6.33 -9.77 5.95
N LEU A 140 -6.84 -10.97 5.70
CA LEU A 140 -7.73 -11.22 4.57
C LEU A 140 -8.99 -10.34 4.68
N MET A 141 -9.62 -10.33 5.85
CA MET A 141 -10.86 -9.59 6.09
C MET A 141 -10.70 -8.06 6.08
N SER A 142 -9.47 -7.55 6.24
CA SER A 142 -9.18 -6.11 6.10
C SER A 142 -9.08 -5.65 4.63
N SER A 143 -9.09 -6.58 3.68
CA SER A 143 -8.99 -6.26 2.26
C SER A 143 -10.36 -5.90 1.68
N SER A 144 -10.42 -4.84 0.87
CA SER A 144 -11.67 -4.36 0.26
C SER A 144 -12.34 -5.37 -0.67
N TYR A 145 -11.52 -6.23 -1.26
CA TYR A 145 -11.95 -7.28 -2.20
C TYR A 145 -12.37 -8.59 -1.50
N ALA A 146 -12.24 -8.70 -0.18
CA ALA A 146 -12.69 -9.90 0.52
C ALA A 146 -14.21 -9.87 0.73
N PRO A 147 -14.94 -10.95 0.34
CA PRO A 147 -16.35 -11.08 0.62
C PRO A 147 -16.65 -10.90 2.12
N GLN A 148 -17.47 -9.92 2.47
CA GLN A 148 -17.84 -9.61 3.85
C GLN A 148 -18.93 -10.56 4.37
N ALA A 149 -19.14 -10.56 5.70
CA ALA A 149 -20.18 -11.37 6.33
C ALA A 149 -21.55 -11.14 5.66
N GLY A 150 -22.26 -12.23 5.37
CA GLY A 150 -23.51 -12.22 4.61
C GLY A 150 -23.36 -12.41 3.08
N HIS A 151 -22.15 -12.28 2.56
CA HIS A 151 -21.92 -12.63 1.16
C HIS A 151 -21.83 -14.17 0.98
N PRO A 152 -22.42 -14.78 -0.08
CA PRO A 152 -22.44 -16.24 -0.28
C PRO A 152 -21.05 -16.89 -0.30
N GLN A 153 -20.02 -16.17 -0.72
CA GLN A 153 -18.63 -16.66 -0.79
C GLN A 153 -17.84 -16.47 0.52
N HIS A 154 -18.40 -15.81 1.54
CA HIS A 154 -17.69 -15.50 2.78
C HIS A 154 -17.21 -16.77 3.50
N GLU A 155 -18.14 -17.65 3.88
CA GLU A 155 -17.80 -18.89 4.58
C GLU A 155 -16.96 -19.85 3.74
N PRO A 156 -17.25 -20.08 2.42
CA PRO A 156 -16.39 -20.88 1.56
C PRO A 156 -14.97 -20.35 1.47
N MET A 157 -14.77 -19.02 1.42
CA MET A 157 -13.44 -18.40 1.41
C MET A 157 -12.69 -18.64 2.73
N LEU A 158 -13.36 -18.48 3.87
CA LEU A 158 -12.74 -18.70 5.18
C LEU A 158 -12.38 -20.17 5.40
N GLN A 159 -13.19 -21.09 4.93
CA GLN A 159 -12.89 -22.53 4.97
C GLN A 159 -11.66 -22.84 4.09
N ALA A 160 -11.60 -22.33 2.87
CA ALA A 160 -10.45 -22.52 1.97
C ALA A 160 -9.18 -21.89 2.56
N LEU A 161 -9.28 -20.74 3.24
CA LEU A 161 -8.16 -20.13 3.95
C LEU A 161 -7.64 -21.04 5.08
N ARG A 162 -8.56 -21.64 5.88
CA ARG A 162 -8.19 -22.58 6.94
C ARG A 162 -7.48 -23.79 6.39
N GLU A 163 -8.00 -24.41 5.34
CA GLU A 163 -7.39 -25.56 4.69
C GLU A 163 -5.99 -25.22 4.13
N LEU A 164 -5.84 -24.06 3.52
CA LEU A 164 -4.54 -23.57 3.04
C LEU A 164 -3.55 -23.39 4.17
N PHE A 165 -3.98 -22.75 5.28
CA PHE A 165 -3.16 -22.55 6.45
C PHE A 165 -2.70 -23.87 7.05
N ASP A 166 -3.62 -24.80 7.32
CA ASP A 166 -3.33 -26.10 7.93
C ASP A 166 -2.36 -26.95 7.09
N ASN A 167 -2.40 -26.79 5.74
CA ASN A 167 -1.51 -27.46 4.81
C ASN A 167 -0.13 -26.82 4.64
N CYS A 168 0.05 -25.56 5.08
CA CYS A 168 1.27 -24.79 4.82
C CYS A 168 1.93 -24.22 6.09
N ALA A 169 1.24 -24.27 7.24
CA ALA A 169 1.78 -23.73 8.48
C ALA A 169 2.97 -24.55 8.98
N GLU A 170 4.01 -23.84 9.38
CA GLU A 170 5.17 -24.34 10.10
C GLU A 170 5.21 -23.67 11.47
N ASP A 171 5.32 -24.45 12.53
CA ASP A 171 5.27 -23.96 13.92
C ASP A 171 4.06 -23.06 14.21
N GLY A 172 2.89 -23.44 13.66
CA GLY A 172 1.63 -22.71 13.87
C GLY A 172 1.53 -21.38 13.14
N THR A 173 2.42 -21.08 12.19
CA THR A 173 2.40 -19.83 11.42
C THR A 173 2.71 -20.06 9.94
N VAL A 174 2.30 -19.12 9.10
CA VAL A 174 2.70 -19.03 7.68
C VAL A 174 3.55 -17.78 7.46
N SER A 175 4.47 -17.82 6.50
CA SER A 175 5.21 -16.63 6.06
C SER A 175 4.41 -15.88 5.01
N PHE A 176 4.13 -14.61 5.29
CA PHE A 176 3.45 -13.69 4.38
C PHE A 176 4.47 -12.67 3.88
N ASP A 177 5.02 -12.93 2.69
CA ASP A 177 6.18 -12.21 2.18
C ASP A 177 5.79 -11.07 1.24
N TYR A 178 6.60 -10.00 1.30
CA TYR A 178 6.43 -8.77 0.56
C TYR A 178 7.74 -8.30 -0.07
N ASP A 179 7.60 -7.52 -1.13
CA ASP A 179 8.64 -6.63 -1.62
C ASP A 179 8.17 -5.18 -1.44
N THR A 180 8.89 -4.40 -0.62
CA THR A 180 8.71 -2.95 -0.56
C THR A 180 9.47 -2.34 -1.72
N ARG A 181 8.74 -1.82 -2.71
CA ARG A 181 9.29 -1.15 -3.87
C ARG A 181 9.20 0.36 -3.66
N ILE A 182 10.34 1.05 -3.73
CA ILE A 182 10.46 2.50 -3.53
C ILE A 182 10.95 3.12 -4.84
N PHE A 183 10.34 4.24 -5.21
CA PHE A 183 10.73 5.09 -6.33
C PHE A 183 10.97 6.50 -5.81
N ALA A 184 12.07 7.12 -6.23
CA ALA A 184 12.42 8.45 -5.79
C ALA A 184 12.82 9.35 -6.96
N GLY A 185 12.48 10.64 -6.84
CA GLY A 185 12.81 11.64 -7.85
C GLY A 185 12.29 13.02 -7.51
N GLN A 186 12.54 13.94 -8.40
CA GLN A 186 11.95 15.29 -8.38
C GLN A 186 10.79 15.32 -9.37
N PRO A 187 9.63 15.87 -9.03
CA PRO A 187 8.53 16.06 -9.98
C PRO A 187 8.85 17.27 -10.87
N VAL A 188 9.31 17.01 -12.10
CA VAL A 188 9.67 18.05 -13.09
C VAL A 188 8.71 18.06 -14.27
#